data_c53f8def7d363ebb9ebff4cb1f505994
#
_entry.id   c53f8def7d363ebb9ebff4cb1f505994
#
_cell.length_a   1.000
_cell.length_b   1.000
_cell.length_c   1.000
_cell.angle_alpha   90.00
_cell.angle_beta   90.00
_cell.angle_gamma   90.00
#
_symmetry.space_group_name_H-M   'P 1'
#
loop_
_entity.id
_entity.type
_entity.pdbx_description
1 polymer ?
#
loop_
_entity_poly.entity_id
_entity_poly.type
_entity_poly.pdbx_seq_one_letter_code
_entity_poly.pdbx_strand_id
1 'polypeptide(L)'
;MTLSDSDTWRPADGTVLCLNGRTVREVAFNKPDFDAITVDSGVTFSLTECASIQGYIYCASSRAVHTVNNSGTFNMYNGRLRGTTSTADGAAVYNNGTFNMYGGTISNNGTSARGGGVYNASVCNLYGGLITNNGSGGGVYNNGTLTVGGTATVTGGSPNVYLAAGKTITLNSELDESARIGITAEKQSSLTDTAAAITVVEGGAASLVCFFPDDDGTYDLSFNDDDDVLLHRIRDHTHCACGHKGKYARSIGDHTEHMDREFVAWTDELVKEQYGSGTTYKAADTLPKKAGYYYLTGDVDLGAYPWAPKDGTILCLNGHKITGSWSTAVRIDSNAHIVLTDCRASGSIRNTNTSGAALKSSGSSISRNGIADIFRISLSGTSVGVENYTSNTVNLYNSTVSGTRPPSTTPVR
;
A
#
# COMPACT_ATOMS: atom_id res chain seq x y z
N MET A 1 3.40 -35.81 2.77
CA MET A 1 4.03 -36.32 4.01
C MET A 1 3.16 -35.92 5.17
N THR A 2 2.80 -36.87 6.01
CA THR A 2 2.06 -36.59 7.25
C THR A 2 3.06 -36.76 8.38
N LEU A 3 3.23 -35.71 9.18
CA LEU A 3 3.99 -35.81 10.41
C LEU A 3 3.11 -36.48 11.44
N SER A 4 3.53 -37.62 12.01
CA SER A 4 2.70 -38.43 12.86
C SER A 4 2.68 -37.95 14.32
N ASP A 5 1.64 -38.21 14.93
CA ASP A 5 1.02 -38.15 16.27
C ASP A 5 1.85 -37.81 17.52
N SER A 6 3.15 -37.57 17.46
CA SER A 6 3.92 -37.38 18.69
C SER A 6 5.11 -36.42 18.61
N ASP A 7 5.55 -36.02 17.43
CA ASP A 7 6.81 -35.27 17.32
C ASP A 7 6.78 -34.15 16.30
N THR A 8 7.06 -32.94 16.75
CA THR A 8 7.53 -31.86 15.91
C THR A 8 8.73 -32.30 15.07
N TRP A 9 8.75 -32.05 13.78
CA TRP A 9 9.95 -32.31 13.00
C TRP A 9 11.05 -31.29 13.33
N ARG A 10 12.21 -31.82 13.75
CA ARG A 10 13.41 -31.04 14.03
C ARG A 10 14.44 -31.32 12.97
N PRO A 11 14.63 -30.44 11.97
CA PRO A 11 15.63 -30.64 10.93
C PRO A 11 17.04 -30.59 11.53
N ALA A 12 17.95 -31.43 11.00
CA ALA A 12 19.37 -31.31 11.28
C ALA A 12 19.94 -30.03 10.65
N ASP A 13 21.07 -29.55 11.16
CA ASP A 13 21.73 -28.38 10.60
C ASP A 13 22.06 -28.55 9.11
N GLY A 14 21.85 -27.51 8.32
CA GLY A 14 22.05 -27.50 6.88
C GLY A 14 20.96 -28.21 6.07
N THR A 15 19.87 -28.68 6.71
CA THR A 15 18.76 -29.32 5.99
C THR A 15 18.12 -28.39 5.00
N VAL A 16 17.97 -28.85 3.74
CA VAL A 16 17.19 -28.18 2.68
C VAL A 16 16.03 -29.08 2.30
N LEU A 17 14.81 -28.58 2.45
CA LEU A 17 13.58 -29.25 2.03
C LEU A 17 13.04 -28.62 0.74
N CYS A 18 13.01 -29.38 -0.36
CA CYS A 18 12.21 -29.02 -1.54
C CYS A 18 10.85 -29.71 -1.46
N LEU A 19 9.76 -28.94 -1.50
CA LEU A 19 8.40 -29.51 -1.41
C LEU A 19 8.02 -30.30 -2.66
N ASN A 20 8.57 -29.97 -3.83
CA ASN A 20 8.29 -30.64 -5.09
C ASN A 20 6.78 -30.83 -5.35
N GLY A 21 6.02 -29.74 -5.17
CA GLY A 21 4.57 -29.74 -5.31
C GLY A 21 3.79 -30.48 -4.21
N ARG A 22 4.46 -30.96 -3.17
CA ARG A 22 3.84 -31.79 -2.13
C ARG A 22 3.38 -30.97 -0.93
N THR A 23 2.39 -31.53 -0.25
CA THR A 23 1.90 -30.99 1.01
C THR A 23 2.59 -31.70 2.18
N VAL A 24 3.08 -30.93 3.12
CA VAL A 24 3.48 -31.39 4.45
C VAL A 24 2.41 -30.95 5.43
N ARG A 25 1.80 -31.93 6.10
CA ARG A 25 0.70 -31.71 7.02
C ARG A 25 1.06 -32.30 8.38
N GLU A 26 0.98 -31.47 9.40
CA GLU A 26 0.85 -31.96 10.77
C GLU A 26 -0.61 -32.33 11.01
N VAL A 27 -0.86 -33.50 11.64
CA VAL A 27 -2.18 -33.99 11.99
C VAL A 27 -2.18 -34.44 13.44
N ALA A 28 -2.55 -33.55 14.34
CA ALA A 28 -2.79 -33.89 15.74
C ALA A 28 -4.29 -34.11 15.98
N PHE A 29 -4.79 -35.36 15.81
CA PHE A 29 -6.07 -35.77 16.34
C PHE A 29 -5.88 -36.21 17.80
N ASN A 30 -6.28 -35.40 18.76
CA ASN A 30 -6.37 -35.72 20.20
C ASN A 30 -5.06 -35.66 21.04
N LYS A 31 -4.00 -34.93 20.63
CA LYS A 31 -2.80 -34.78 21.47
C LYS A 31 -2.38 -33.32 21.64
N PRO A 32 -1.48 -33.04 22.61
CA PRO A 32 -1.06 -31.68 22.90
C PRO A 32 -0.35 -31.00 21.71
N ASP A 33 -0.36 -29.72 21.75
CA ASP A 33 0.06 -28.74 20.77
C ASP A 33 1.49 -28.97 20.29
N PHE A 34 1.68 -29.34 19.01
CA PHE A 34 2.98 -29.47 18.36
C PHE A 34 3.11 -28.51 17.21
N ASP A 35 4.25 -27.88 17.12
CA ASP A 35 4.67 -27.19 15.90
C ASP A 35 4.92 -28.20 14.76
N ALA A 36 4.63 -27.84 13.54
CA ALA A 36 4.96 -28.74 12.42
C ALA A 36 6.48 -28.89 12.27
N ILE A 37 7.20 -27.76 12.42
CA ILE A 37 8.66 -27.70 12.32
C ILE A 37 9.20 -26.86 13.47
N THR A 38 10.21 -27.36 14.18
CA THR A 38 11.01 -26.58 15.13
C THR A 38 12.45 -26.51 14.65
N VAL A 39 12.95 -25.31 14.40
CA VAL A 39 14.35 -25.05 14.07
C VAL A 39 15.07 -24.66 15.34
N ASP A 40 15.88 -25.55 15.86
CA ASP A 40 16.61 -25.37 17.11
C ASP A 40 17.72 -24.31 16.97
N SER A 41 18.15 -23.74 18.09
CA SER A 41 19.27 -22.78 18.11
C SER A 41 20.54 -23.40 17.52
N GLY A 42 21.22 -22.64 16.66
CA GLY A 42 22.42 -23.07 15.94
C GLY A 42 22.13 -23.91 14.68
N VAL A 43 20.87 -24.26 14.43
CA VAL A 43 20.47 -25.02 13.23
C VAL A 43 20.07 -24.07 12.12
N THR A 44 20.50 -24.37 10.90
CA THR A 44 20.04 -23.72 9.67
C THR A 44 19.11 -24.67 8.91
N PHE A 45 17.89 -24.23 8.68
CA PHE A 45 16.89 -24.94 7.88
C PHE A 45 16.48 -24.07 6.66
N SER A 46 16.38 -24.70 5.50
CA SER A 46 15.98 -24.02 4.27
C SER A 46 14.77 -24.70 3.64
N LEU A 47 13.78 -23.91 3.25
CA LEU A 47 12.59 -24.34 2.51
C LEU A 47 12.66 -23.82 1.09
N THR A 48 12.40 -24.69 0.11
CA THR A 48 12.30 -24.32 -1.30
C THR A 48 11.21 -25.10 -2.02
N GLU A 49 10.93 -24.72 -3.24
CA GLU A 49 9.98 -25.35 -4.13
C GLU A 49 10.58 -25.45 -5.52
N CYS A 50 10.56 -26.61 -6.11
CA CYS A 50 11.13 -26.90 -7.42
C CYS A 50 10.07 -27.31 -8.47
N ALA A 51 8.81 -27.52 -8.08
CA ALA A 51 7.73 -27.83 -9.00
C ALA A 51 6.99 -26.56 -9.46
N SER A 52 6.37 -26.63 -10.63
CA SER A 52 5.49 -25.58 -11.15
C SER A 52 4.21 -25.42 -10.32
N ILE A 53 3.72 -26.51 -9.71
CA ILE A 53 2.61 -26.47 -8.75
C ILE A 53 3.23 -26.35 -7.36
N GLN A 54 2.93 -25.24 -6.67
CA GLN A 54 3.54 -24.99 -5.37
C GLN A 54 2.96 -25.87 -4.27
N GLY A 55 3.85 -26.61 -3.63
CA GLY A 55 3.56 -27.31 -2.38
C GLY A 55 3.38 -26.36 -1.19
N TYR A 56 2.86 -26.89 -0.09
CA TYR A 56 2.67 -26.08 1.12
C TYR A 56 2.84 -26.90 2.40
N ILE A 57 3.14 -26.19 3.47
CA ILE A 57 3.20 -26.72 4.84
C ILE A 57 2.09 -26.06 5.65
N TYR A 58 1.40 -26.82 6.49
CA TYR A 58 0.45 -26.29 7.44
C TYR A 58 0.32 -27.15 8.69
N CYS A 59 -0.07 -26.51 9.78
CA CYS A 59 -0.43 -27.17 11.02
C CYS A 59 -1.97 -27.18 11.15
N ALA A 60 -2.55 -28.37 11.30
CA ALA A 60 -4.00 -28.54 11.32
C ALA A 60 -4.63 -28.35 12.71
N SER A 61 -3.81 -28.08 13.74
CA SER A 61 -4.28 -27.78 15.09
C SER A 61 -4.89 -26.38 15.17
N SER A 62 -5.90 -26.19 16.03
CA SER A 62 -6.47 -24.89 16.37
C SER A 62 -6.01 -24.37 17.73
N ARG A 63 -4.88 -24.85 18.23
CA ARG A 63 -4.32 -24.53 19.54
C ARG A 63 -3.09 -23.63 19.42
N ALA A 64 -2.29 -23.54 20.49
CA ALA A 64 -1.08 -22.71 20.55
C ALA A 64 0.10 -23.37 19.81
N VAL A 65 0.05 -23.38 18.48
CA VAL A 65 0.99 -24.05 17.59
C VAL A 65 1.47 -23.14 16.48
N HIS A 66 2.60 -23.49 15.87
CA HIS A 66 3.20 -22.79 14.74
C HIS A 66 3.46 -23.76 13.58
N THR A 67 3.37 -23.27 12.34
CA THR A 67 3.89 -24.07 11.22
C THR A 67 5.40 -24.19 11.34
N VAL A 68 6.09 -23.09 11.69
CA VAL A 68 7.53 -23.06 11.94
C VAL A 68 7.79 -22.30 13.24
N ASN A 69 8.36 -22.98 14.24
CA ASN A 69 8.92 -22.37 15.44
C ASN A 69 10.43 -22.27 15.26
N ASN A 70 10.94 -21.04 15.08
CA ASN A 70 12.33 -20.80 14.73
C ASN A 70 13.13 -20.17 15.88
N SER A 71 14.10 -20.93 16.40
CA SER A 71 15.12 -20.44 17.32
C SER A 71 16.53 -20.43 16.70
N GLY A 72 16.69 -20.97 15.48
CA GLY A 72 17.91 -21.01 14.71
C GLY A 72 17.86 -20.03 13.52
N THR A 73 18.21 -20.53 12.34
CA THR A 73 18.10 -19.80 11.07
C THR A 73 17.13 -20.52 10.14
N PHE A 74 16.04 -19.86 9.80
CA PHE A 74 15.09 -20.36 8.82
C PHE A 74 15.18 -19.51 7.53
N ASN A 75 15.54 -20.17 6.42
CA ASN A 75 15.59 -19.55 5.11
C ASN A 75 14.42 -20.05 4.24
N MET A 76 13.57 -19.14 3.77
CA MET A 76 12.47 -19.46 2.85
C MET A 76 12.78 -18.89 1.46
N TYR A 77 13.16 -19.77 0.54
CA TYR A 77 13.44 -19.39 -0.85
C TYR A 77 12.20 -19.47 -1.73
N ASN A 78 11.30 -20.42 -1.44
CA ASN A 78 10.05 -20.61 -2.17
C ASN A 78 9.14 -21.58 -1.38
N GLY A 79 7.95 -21.89 -1.93
CA GLY A 79 6.94 -22.73 -1.31
C GLY A 79 5.90 -21.91 -0.52
N ARG A 80 5.03 -22.58 0.20
CA ARG A 80 3.93 -21.90 0.93
C ARG A 80 3.82 -22.38 2.36
N LEU A 81 3.64 -21.43 3.30
CA LEU A 81 3.13 -21.68 4.64
C LEU A 81 1.71 -21.16 4.70
N ARG A 82 0.69 -22.06 4.87
CA ARG A 82 -0.70 -21.63 4.75
C ARG A 82 -1.67 -22.48 5.57
N GLY A 83 -2.76 -21.84 6.02
CA GLY A 83 -3.91 -22.54 6.57
C GLY A 83 -3.75 -22.94 8.04
N THR A 84 -2.73 -22.45 8.73
CA THR A 84 -2.57 -22.67 10.17
C THR A 84 -3.44 -21.71 10.95
N THR A 85 -4.23 -22.23 11.88
CA THR A 85 -4.99 -21.45 12.85
C THR A 85 -4.40 -21.72 14.24
N SER A 86 -4.10 -20.64 14.97
CA SER A 86 -3.43 -20.73 16.27
C SER A 86 -4.09 -19.83 17.32
N THR A 87 -3.77 -20.06 18.58
CA THR A 87 -4.04 -19.13 19.68
C THR A 87 -2.78 -18.46 20.20
N ALA A 88 -1.61 -18.86 19.70
CA ALA A 88 -0.30 -18.29 20.04
C ALA A 88 0.13 -17.23 19.03
N ASP A 89 1.14 -16.44 19.37
CA ASP A 89 1.81 -15.53 18.45
C ASP A 89 2.48 -16.32 17.31
N GLY A 90 2.43 -15.80 16.06
CA GLY A 90 3.15 -16.38 14.94
C GLY A 90 2.55 -17.68 14.39
N ALA A 91 1.29 -17.68 13.94
CA ALA A 91 0.66 -18.92 13.48
C ALA A 91 1.44 -19.63 12.36
N ALA A 92 1.95 -18.91 11.35
CA ALA A 92 2.83 -19.53 10.35
C ALA A 92 4.27 -19.59 10.82
N VAL A 93 4.83 -18.47 11.32
CA VAL A 93 6.22 -18.42 11.78
C VAL A 93 6.29 -17.69 13.12
N TYR A 94 6.72 -18.40 14.16
CA TYR A 94 7.19 -17.78 15.40
C TYR A 94 8.71 -17.67 15.32
N ASN A 95 9.23 -16.44 15.25
CA ASN A 95 10.65 -16.21 15.05
C ASN A 95 11.34 -15.64 16.29
N ASN A 96 12.14 -16.45 16.93
CA ASN A 96 13.04 -16.09 18.03
C ASN A 96 14.53 -16.26 17.65
N GLY A 97 14.80 -16.53 16.37
CA GLY A 97 16.12 -16.65 15.75
C GLY A 97 16.27 -15.70 14.58
N THR A 98 16.75 -16.20 13.46
CA THR A 98 16.84 -15.46 12.18
C THR A 98 15.89 -16.06 11.16
N PHE A 99 14.95 -15.28 10.67
CA PHE A 99 14.09 -15.66 9.56
C PHE A 99 14.46 -14.83 8.32
N ASN A 100 14.84 -15.49 7.24
CA ASN A 100 15.15 -14.89 5.95
C ASN A 100 14.12 -15.35 4.91
N MET A 101 13.37 -14.43 4.33
CA MET A 101 12.43 -14.70 3.25
C MET A 101 12.94 -14.09 1.96
N TYR A 102 13.35 -14.94 1.03
CA TYR A 102 13.81 -14.56 -0.32
C TYR A 102 12.71 -14.72 -1.37
N GLY A 103 11.68 -15.50 -1.04
CA GLY A 103 10.56 -15.78 -1.94
C GLY A 103 9.51 -16.67 -1.26
N GLY A 104 8.55 -17.14 -2.05
CA GLY A 104 7.44 -17.96 -1.57
C GLY A 104 6.27 -17.16 -1.01
N THR A 105 5.34 -17.84 -0.34
CA THR A 105 4.10 -17.22 0.14
C THR A 105 3.75 -17.67 1.56
N ILE A 106 3.44 -16.72 2.44
CA ILE A 106 2.85 -16.95 3.76
C ILE A 106 1.44 -16.39 3.73
N SER A 107 0.40 -17.26 3.72
CA SER A 107 -0.96 -16.78 3.52
C SER A 107 -2.04 -17.63 4.19
N ASN A 108 -3.17 -17.01 4.46
CA ASN A 108 -4.35 -17.67 5.06
C ASN A 108 -4.02 -18.37 6.37
N ASN A 109 -3.10 -17.81 7.15
CA ASN A 109 -2.84 -18.22 8.52
C ASN A 109 -3.54 -17.22 9.46
N GLY A 110 -3.91 -17.67 10.64
CA GLY A 110 -4.63 -16.83 11.57
C GLY A 110 -4.30 -17.17 13.02
N THR A 111 -4.34 -16.15 13.85
CA THR A 111 -4.23 -16.31 15.31
C THR A 111 -5.14 -15.32 16.01
N SER A 112 -5.62 -15.68 17.20
CA SER A 112 -6.24 -14.75 18.13
C SER A 112 -5.24 -13.85 18.86
N ALA A 113 -3.93 -14.13 18.70
CA ALA A 113 -2.82 -13.36 19.26
C ALA A 113 -2.19 -12.46 18.17
N ARG A 114 -0.89 -12.42 17.99
CA ARG A 114 -0.15 -11.48 17.15
C ARG A 114 0.59 -12.20 16.03
N GLY A 115 0.70 -11.56 14.84
CA GLY A 115 1.48 -12.09 13.72
C GLY A 115 0.91 -13.39 13.15
N GLY A 116 -0.29 -13.36 12.57
CA GLY A 116 -0.88 -14.53 11.91
C GLY A 116 0.03 -15.13 10.85
N GLY A 117 0.75 -14.29 10.10
CA GLY A 117 1.84 -14.72 9.23
C GLY A 117 3.13 -14.94 10.01
N VAL A 118 3.70 -13.88 10.58
CA VAL A 118 4.99 -13.90 11.27
C VAL A 118 4.92 -13.12 12.58
N TYR A 119 5.31 -13.73 13.68
CA TYR A 119 5.68 -13.01 14.88
C TYR A 119 7.20 -12.96 14.96
N ASN A 120 7.76 -11.76 14.93
CA ASN A 120 9.20 -11.55 15.01
C ASN A 120 9.63 -11.03 16.37
N ALA A 121 10.30 -11.86 17.14
CA ALA A 121 10.91 -11.49 18.43
C ALA A 121 12.43 -11.21 18.30
N SER A 122 13.06 -11.55 17.16
CA SER A 122 14.51 -11.43 16.97
C SER A 122 14.86 -10.80 15.62
N VAL A 123 15.34 -11.53 14.63
CA VAL A 123 15.76 -11.00 13.33
C VAL A 123 14.87 -11.53 12.22
N CYS A 124 14.20 -10.64 11.49
CA CYS A 124 13.41 -10.97 10.33
C CYS A 124 13.88 -10.14 9.11
N ASN A 125 14.26 -10.83 8.05
CA ASN A 125 14.71 -10.23 6.81
C ASN A 125 13.79 -10.65 5.67
N LEU A 126 13.09 -9.70 5.06
CA LEU A 126 12.19 -9.91 3.95
C LEU A 126 12.81 -9.29 2.69
N TYR A 127 13.40 -10.11 1.84
CA TYR A 127 14.05 -9.69 0.59
C TYR A 127 13.19 -9.95 -0.64
N GLY A 128 12.08 -10.66 -0.47
CA GLY A 128 11.12 -11.00 -1.51
C GLY A 128 9.99 -11.86 -0.95
N GLY A 129 9.10 -12.29 -1.85
CA GLY A 129 7.95 -13.12 -1.48
C GLY A 129 6.74 -12.32 -1.04
N LEU A 130 5.68 -13.04 -0.70
CA LEU A 130 4.35 -12.48 -0.41
C LEU A 130 3.84 -12.97 0.94
N ILE A 131 3.58 -12.04 1.85
CA ILE A 131 2.84 -12.28 3.10
C ILE A 131 1.47 -11.62 2.97
N THR A 132 0.40 -12.43 2.91
CA THR A 132 -0.94 -11.90 2.61
C THR A 132 -2.07 -12.70 3.24
N ASN A 133 -3.19 -12.03 3.50
CA ASN A 133 -4.43 -12.67 4.01
C ASN A 133 -4.22 -13.50 5.28
N ASN A 134 -3.41 -13.02 6.22
CA ASN A 134 -3.09 -13.73 7.45
C ASN A 134 -4.01 -13.29 8.63
N GLY A 135 -5.31 -13.33 8.41
CA GLY A 135 -6.34 -13.20 9.46
C GLY A 135 -6.20 -12.03 10.44
N SER A 136 -6.86 -12.13 11.57
CA SER A 136 -6.92 -11.07 12.59
C SER A 136 -5.59 -10.81 13.31
N GLY A 137 -4.69 -11.77 13.37
CA GLY A 137 -3.34 -11.60 13.93
C GLY A 137 -2.39 -10.81 13.03
N GLY A 138 -2.82 -10.49 11.81
CA GLY A 138 -2.07 -9.70 10.84
C GLY A 138 -0.99 -10.46 10.07
N GLY A 139 -0.31 -9.74 9.20
CA GLY A 139 0.78 -10.28 8.38
C GLY A 139 2.03 -10.51 9.20
N VAL A 140 2.67 -9.44 9.66
CA VAL A 140 3.90 -9.46 10.46
C VAL A 140 3.70 -8.63 11.72
N TYR A 141 3.95 -9.21 12.89
CA TYR A 141 4.11 -8.46 14.13
C TYR A 141 5.59 -8.35 14.44
N ASN A 142 6.15 -7.14 14.42
CA ASN A 142 7.56 -6.91 14.66
C ASN A 142 7.84 -6.37 16.05
N ASN A 143 8.48 -7.19 16.89
CA ASN A 143 9.05 -6.84 18.20
C ASN A 143 10.58 -6.98 18.24
N GLY A 144 11.18 -7.33 17.11
CA GLY A 144 12.62 -7.52 16.93
C GLY A 144 13.22 -6.50 15.96
N THR A 145 14.16 -6.96 15.16
CA THR A 145 14.72 -6.25 14.00
C THR A 145 14.02 -6.73 12.75
N LEU A 146 13.50 -5.79 11.95
CA LEU A 146 12.87 -6.08 10.67
C LEU A 146 13.63 -5.35 9.57
N THR A 147 14.23 -6.11 8.65
CA THR A 147 14.87 -5.58 7.45
C THR A 147 14.04 -5.97 6.24
N VAL A 148 13.83 -5.03 5.32
CA VAL A 148 13.15 -5.30 4.07
C VAL A 148 14.03 -4.91 2.87
N GLY A 149 13.79 -5.53 1.72
CA GLY A 149 14.52 -5.26 0.49
C GLY A 149 13.86 -5.92 -0.73
N GLY A 150 14.35 -5.62 -1.92
CA GLY A 150 13.92 -6.24 -3.16
C GLY A 150 12.41 -6.10 -3.41
N THR A 151 11.74 -7.24 -3.67
CA THR A 151 10.32 -7.30 -4.04
C THR A 151 9.40 -7.69 -2.88
N ALA A 152 9.84 -7.53 -1.63
CA ALA A 152 9.07 -7.92 -0.45
C ALA A 152 7.67 -7.27 -0.45
N THR A 153 6.64 -8.10 -0.23
CA THR A 153 5.25 -7.64 -0.22
C THR A 153 4.53 -8.16 1.02
N VAL A 154 3.98 -7.25 1.82
CA VAL A 154 3.16 -7.56 3.01
C VAL A 154 1.85 -6.79 2.92
N THR A 155 0.79 -7.48 2.52
CA THR A 155 -0.52 -6.88 2.22
C THR A 155 -1.68 -7.81 2.59
N GLY A 156 -2.90 -7.29 2.62
CA GLY A 156 -4.12 -8.10 2.83
C GLY A 156 -4.22 -8.71 4.22
N GLY A 157 -3.52 -8.16 5.19
CA GLY A 157 -3.66 -8.43 6.62
C GLY A 157 -4.33 -7.26 7.34
N SER A 158 -4.66 -7.45 8.60
CA SER A 158 -5.11 -6.36 9.47
C SER A 158 -4.54 -6.61 10.88
N PRO A 159 -3.42 -5.97 11.22
CA PRO A 159 -2.54 -5.13 10.36
C PRO A 159 -1.69 -5.94 9.37
N ASN A 160 -1.08 -5.25 8.35
CA ASN A 160 -0.11 -5.89 7.46
C ASN A 160 1.24 -6.08 8.18
N VAL A 161 1.95 -4.98 8.46
CA VAL A 161 3.11 -4.97 9.36
C VAL A 161 2.75 -4.15 10.59
N TYR A 162 2.77 -4.76 11.76
CA TYR A 162 2.64 -4.06 13.04
C TYR A 162 4.02 -3.86 13.66
N LEU A 163 4.37 -2.63 13.94
CA LEU A 163 5.59 -2.24 14.63
C LEU A 163 5.31 -2.01 16.12
N ALA A 164 5.89 -2.82 16.98
CA ALA A 164 5.84 -2.61 18.43
C ALA A 164 6.54 -1.30 18.83
N ALA A 165 6.33 -0.82 20.05
CA ALA A 165 6.87 0.45 20.51
C ALA A 165 8.38 0.59 20.28
N GLY A 166 8.78 1.64 19.58
CA GLY A 166 10.17 1.95 19.27
C GLY A 166 10.81 1.01 18.24
N LYS A 167 10.02 0.23 17.50
CA LYS A 167 10.50 -0.59 16.41
C LYS A 167 10.29 0.11 15.07
N THR A 168 11.24 -0.09 14.17
CA THR A 168 11.30 0.47 12.82
C THR A 168 11.55 -0.64 11.82
N ILE A 169 11.39 -0.32 10.55
CA ILE A 169 11.87 -1.12 9.42
C ILE A 169 13.19 -0.53 8.97
N THR A 170 14.19 -1.38 8.72
CA THR A 170 15.45 -0.99 8.10
C THR A 170 15.48 -1.51 6.66
N LEU A 171 15.98 -0.72 5.73
CA LEU A 171 16.16 -1.14 4.34
C LEU A 171 17.53 -1.80 4.15
N ASN A 172 17.56 -2.99 3.53
CA ASN A 172 18.81 -3.60 3.06
C ASN A 172 19.32 -2.94 1.77
N SER A 173 18.38 -2.50 0.95
CA SER A 173 18.60 -1.79 -0.33
C SER A 173 17.29 -1.08 -0.69
N GLU A 174 17.33 -0.20 -1.68
CA GLU A 174 16.12 0.35 -2.27
C GLU A 174 15.14 -0.75 -2.69
N LEU A 175 13.87 -0.57 -2.39
CA LEU A 175 12.82 -1.52 -2.75
C LEU A 175 12.49 -1.44 -4.24
N ASP A 176 12.17 -2.57 -4.84
CA ASP A 176 11.57 -2.61 -6.17
C ASP A 176 10.20 -1.91 -6.16
N GLU A 177 9.86 -1.20 -7.23
CA GLU A 177 8.60 -0.46 -7.33
C GLU A 177 7.35 -1.35 -7.22
N SER A 178 7.48 -2.64 -7.40
CA SER A 178 6.41 -3.62 -7.20
C SER A 178 6.19 -4.01 -5.73
N ALA A 179 7.14 -3.71 -4.84
CA ALA A 179 7.01 -3.99 -3.41
C ALA A 179 5.84 -3.19 -2.80
N ARG A 180 5.13 -3.81 -1.85
CA ARG A 180 4.00 -3.16 -1.15
C ARG A 180 3.98 -3.60 0.30
N ILE A 181 4.10 -2.64 1.21
CA ILE A 181 4.19 -2.90 2.65
C ILE A 181 3.25 -1.95 3.39
N GLY A 182 2.19 -2.51 3.95
CA GLY A 182 1.29 -1.76 4.84
C GLY A 182 1.88 -1.66 6.24
N ILE A 183 1.79 -0.51 6.89
CA ILE A 183 2.40 -0.24 8.19
C ILE A 183 1.38 0.25 9.20
N THR A 184 1.42 -0.36 10.39
CA THR A 184 0.76 0.08 11.62
C THR A 184 1.81 0.21 12.72
N ALA A 185 1.85 1.31 13.45
CA ALA A 185 2.73 1.49 14.61
C ALA A 185 1.94 1.46 15.92
N GLU A 186 2.47 0.82 16.97
CA GLU A 186 1.78 0.63 18.25
C GLU A 186 1.24 1.94 18.85
N LYS A 187 1.96 3.04 18.71
CA LYS A 187 1.58 4.34 19.26
C LYS A 187 0.84 5.25 18.29
N GLN A 188 0.48 4.78 17.09
CA GLN A 188 -0.14 5.67 16.11
C GLN A 188 -1.45 6.28 16.61
N SER A 189 -2.26 5.54 17.39
CA SER A 189 -3.49 6.06 17.98
C SER A 189 -3.27 7.20 19.00
N SER A 190 -2.06 7.36 19.53
CA SER A 190 -1.69 8.48 20.42
C SER A 190 -1.20 9.72 19.67
N LEU A 191 -1.03 9.64 18.34
CA LEU A 191 -0.70 10.79 17.51
C LEU A 191 -1.89 11.74 17.49
N THR A 192 -1.66 12.94 17.99
CA THR A 192 -2.61 14.05 17.94
C THR A 192 -2.20 15.03 16.86
N ASP A 193 -3.02 15.98 16.53
CA ASP A 193 -2.73 17.00 15.52
C ASP A 193 -1.50 17.87 15.87
N THR A 194 -1.01 17.79 17.10
CA THR A 194 0.18 18.51 17.60
C THR A 194 1.34 17.57 17.94
N ALA A 195 1.16 16.25 17.87
CA ALA A 195 2.21 15.29 18.24
C ALA A 195 3.25 15.14 17.11
N ALA A 196 4.47 14.83 17.52
CA ALA A 196 5.52 14.47 16.58
C ALA A 196 5.15 13.18 15.82
N ALA A 197 5.53 13.10 14.56
CA ALA A 197 5.45 11.88 13.76
C ALA A 197 6.27 10.75 14.37
N ILE A 198 5.90 9.50 14.06
CA ILE A 198 6.65 8.30 14.48
C ILE A 198 7.52 7.86 13.30
N THR A 199 8.84 7.71 13.51
CA THR A 199 9.71 7.06 12.52
C THR A 199 9.28 5.59 12.40
N VAL A 200 8.97 5.14 11.18
CA VAL A 200 8.54 3.77 10.88
C VAL A 200 9.52 3.03 9.98
N VAL A 201 10.28 3.76 9.14
CA VAL A 201 11.34 3.19 8.30
C VAL A 201 12.58 4.07 8.38
N GLU A 202 13.72 3.48 8.64
CA GLU A 202 15.00 4.17 8.68
C GLU A 202 15.62 4.23 7.28
N GLY A 203 15.98 5.43 6.81
CA GLY A 203 16.60 5.64 5.50
C GLY A 203 15.71 5.25 4.31
N GLY A 204 14.39 5.35 4.46
CA GLY A 204 13.41 4.75 3.54
C GLY A 204 12.82 5.69 2.48
N ALA A 205 13.24 6.94 2.40
CA ALA A 205 12.62 7.96 1.55
C ALA A 205 12.56 7.58 0.07
N ALA A 206 13.62 6.99 -0.48
CA ALA A 206 13.68 6.53 -1.87
C ALA A 206 12.62 5.46 -2.19
N SER A 207 12.23 4.67 -1.19
CA SER A 207 11.25 3.58 -1.32
C SER A 207 9.87 3.95 -0.76
N LEU A 208 9.59 5.23 -0.49
CA LEU A 208 8.34 5.69 0.14
C LEU A 208 7.10 5.18 -0.60
N VAL A 209 7.14 5.12 -1.92
CA VAL A 209 6.05 4.62 -2.78
C VAL A 209 5.65 3.17 -2.49
N CYS A 210 6.55 2.39 -1.90
CA CYS A 210 6.32 0.99 -1.54
C CYS A 210 5.59 0.83 -0.21
N PHE A 211 5.52 1.89 0.60
CA PHE A 211 4.90 1.89 1.92
C PHE A 211 3.54 2.58 1.90
N PHE A 212 2.64 2.14 2.75
CA PHE A 212 1.35 2.79 2.96
C PHE A 212 0.88 2.59 4.41
N PRO A 213 0.15 3.57 4.98
CA PRO A 213 -0.49 3.38 6.27
C PRO A 213 -1.56 2.29 6.17
N ASP A 214 -1.69 1.49 7.21
CA ASP A 214 -2.61 0.36 7.24
C ASP A 214 -3.90 0.75 7.96
N ASP A 215 -4.59 1.75 7.41
CA ASP A 215 -5.75 2.35 8.02
C ASP A 215 -6.77 2.90 7.00
N ASP A 216 -7.82 3.56 7.50
CA ASP A 216 -8.91 4.16 6.73
C ASP A 216 -8.59 5.57 6.18
N GLY A 217 -7.34 6.00 6.21
CA GLY A 217 -6.92 7.34 5.78
C GLY A 217 -6.82 8.36 6.92
N THR A 218 -6.69 7.91 8.16
CA THR A 218 -6.42 8.76 9.32
C THR A 218 -4.95 9.17 9.40
N TYR A 219 -4.05 8.36 8.83
CA TYR A 219 -2.61 8.57 8.85
C TYR A 219 -2.04 8.67 7.44
N ASP A 220 -0.89 9.28 7.31
CA ASP A 220 -0.12 9.37 6.07
C ASP A 220 1.37 9.15 6.36
N LEU A 221 2.13 8.91 5.30
CA LEU A 221 3.58 8.75 5.36
C LEU A 221 4.26 9.95 4.71
N SER A 222 5.29 10.45 5.38
CA SER A 222 6.20 11.46 4.87
C SER A 222 7.63 11.03 5.19
N PHE A 223 8.63 11.87 4.96
CA PHE A 223 9.98 11.62 5.42
C PHE A 223 10.64 12.92 5.91
N ASN A 224 11.69 12.76 6.71
CA ASN A 224 12.46 13.85 7.29
C ASN A 224 13.75 14.13 6.49
N ASP A 225 14.57 15.05 6.99
CA ASP A 225 15.85 15.40 6.38
C ASP A 225 16.91 14.29 6.47
N ASP A 226 16.70 13.31 7.35
CA ASP A 226 17.54 12.10 7.49
C ASP A 226 17.11 10.97 6.57
N ASP A 227 16.16 11.22 5.65
CA ASP A 227 15.55 10.25 4.73
C ASP A 227 14.74 9.13 5.43
N ASP A 228 14.35 9.30 6.70
CA ASP A 228 13.50 8.34 7.41
C ASP A 228 12.02 8.53 7.04
N VAL A 229 11.29 7.43 6.88
CA VAL A 229 9.84 7.48 6.68
C VAL A 229 9.13 7.68 8.00
N LEU A 230 8.28 8.67 8.04
CA LEU A 230 7.51 9.08 9.20
C LEU A 230 6.03 8.75 9.00
N LEU A 231 5.41 8.14 10.01
CA LEU A 231 3.97 8.01 10.13
C LEU A 231 3.43 9.19 10.95
N HIS A 232 2.50 9.92 10.40
CA HIS A 232 1.86 11.04 11.08
C HIS A 232 0.34 11.01 10.88
N ARG A 233 -0.38 11.61 11.83
CA ARG A 233 -1.81 11.80 11.66
C ARG A 233 -2.05 12.89 10.60
N ILE A 234 -3.00 12.67 9.72
CA ILE A 234 -3.44 13.68 8.76
C ILE A 234 -4.15 14.79 9.55
N ARG A 235 -3.54 15.97 9.58
CA ARG A 235 -4.09 17.16 10.23
C ARG A 235 -4.88 17.94 9.21
N ASP A 236 -6.13 18.22 9.47
CA ASP A 236 -6.99 19.13 8.70
C ASP A 236 -6.58 19.24 7.21
N HIS A 237 -6.26 18.08 6.60
CA HIS A 237 -5.73 17.97 5.24
C HIS A 237 -4.42 18.75 4.98
N THR A 238 -3.46 18.64 5.90
CA THR A 238 -2.08 19.06 5.64
C THR A 238 -1.27 17.86 5.15
N HIS A 239 -0.99 17.77 3.87
CA HIS A 239 -0.18 16.69 3.28
C HIS A 239 0.56 17.16 2.02
N CYS A 240 1.55 16.38 1.57
CA CYS A 240 2.21 16.61 0.30
C CYS A 240 1.28 16.28 -0.87
N ALA A 241 1.14 17.19 -1.80
CA ALA A 241 0.32 17.02 -2.99
C ALA A 241 0.76 15.86 -3.89
N CYS A 242 2.05 15.54 -3.94
CA CYS A 242 2.61 14.51 -4.81
C CYS A 242 2.80 13.15 -4.13
N GLY A 243 2.56 13.03 -2.82
CA GLY A 243 2.82 11.81 -2.07
C GLY A 243 4.31 11.46 -1.90
N HIS A 244 5.22 12.35 -2.33
CA HIS A 244 6.67 12.20 -2.25
C HIS A 244 7.29 13.45 -1.64
N LYS A 245 8.26 13.28 -0.75
CA LYS A 245 9.16 14.32 -0.28
C LYS A 245 10.60 13.99 -0.70
N GLY A 246 11.43 15.00 -1.00
CA GLY A 246 12.89 14.89 -1.08
C GLY A 246 13.53 14.77 -2.44
N LYS A 247 14.83 14.55 -2.43
CA LYS A 247 15.75 14.58 -3.58
C LYS A 247 15.40 13.67 -4.76
N TYR A 248 14.53 12.69 -4.56
CA TYR A 248 14.17 11.68 -5.55
C TYR A 248 12.98 12.07 -6.44
N ALA A 249 12.34 13.18 -6.18
CA ALA A 249 11.32 13.74 -7.06
C ALA A 249 11.86 14.29 -8.39
N ARG A 250 13.12 14.07 -8.71
CA ARG A 250 13.76 14.50 -9.97
C ARG A 250 13.13 13.89 -11.23
N SER A 251 12.32 12.86 -11.12
CA SER A 251 11.63 12.25 -12.26
C SER A 251 10.23 12.82 -12.51
N ILE A 252 9.73 13.67 -11.62
CA ILE A 252 8.40 14.25 -11.70
C ILE A 252 8.59 15.75 -11.89
N GLY A 253 8.81 16.20 -13.11
CA GLY A 253 8.99 17.61 -13.54
C GLY A 253 9.07 18.61 -12.38
N ASP A 254 9.96 19.54 -12.42
CA ASP A 254 10.23 20.73 -11.57
C ASP A 254 9.52 20.89 -10.18
N HIS A 255 9.06 19.81 -9.54
CA HIS A 255 8.58 19.86 -8.17
C HIS A 255 9.77 19.86 -7.21
N THR A 256 10.45 21.00 -7.11
CA THR A 256 11.61 21.20 -6.25
C THR A 256 11.24 21.45 -4.78
N GLU A 257 9.95 21.59 -4.46
CA GLU A 257 9.48 21.86 -3.10
C GLU A 257 8.40 20.89 -2.67
N HIS A 258 8.80 19.82 -2.04
CA HIS A 258 7.90 18.89 -1.33
C HIS A 258 7.62 19.44 0.06
N MET A 259 6.75 20.42 0.16
CA MET A 259 6.29 20.92 1.44
C MET A 259 4.87 20.44 1.70
N ASP A 260 4.60 20.00 2.93
CA ASP A 260 3.24 19.82 3.39
C ASP A 260 2.50 21.15 3.23
N ARG A 261 1.40 21.11 2.52
CA ARG A 261 0.53 22.27 2.30
C ARG A 261 -0.78 22.02 2.99
N GLU A 262 -1.30 23.04 3.60
CA GLU A 262 -2.66 23.03 4.14
C GLU A 262 -3.65 23.09 2.98
N PHE A 263 -4.53 22.10 2.91
CA PHE A 263 -5.61 22.05 1.94
C PHE A 263 -6.87 22.67 2.55
N VAL A 264 -7.57 23.45 1.78
CA VAL A 264 -8.81 24.08 2.18
C VAL A 264 -10.00 23.18 1.82
N ALA A 265 -10.90 22.98 2.77
CA ALA A 265 -12.12 22.20 2.59
C ALA A 265 -13.00 22.80 1.48
N TRP A 266 -13.39 22.00 0.50
CA TRP A 266 -14.35 22.42 -0.52
C TRP A 266 -15.77 22.38 0.05
N THR A 267 -16.28 23.53 0.44
CA THR A 267 -17.58 23.69 1.14
C THR A 267 -18.51 24.61 0.36
N ASP A 268 -19.78 24.63 0.73
CA ASP A 268 -20.78 25.53 0.12
C ASP A 268 -20.43 27.02 0.30
N GLU A 269 -19.72 27.37 1.39
CA GLU A 269 -19.22 28.72 1.61
C GLU A 269 -18.16 29.08 0.58
N LEU A 270 -17.22 28.19 0.32
CA LEU A 270 -16.16 28.40 -0.66
C LEU A 270 -16.72 28.40 -2.08
N VAL A 271 -17.77 27.63 -2.35
CA VAL A 271 -18.53 27.72 -3.62
C VAL A 271 -19.12 29.11 -3.80
N LYS A 272 -19.79 29.66 -2.79
CA LYS A 272 -20.34 31.02 -2.86
C LYS A 272 -19.26 32.07 -3.08
N GLU A 273 -18.10 31.91 -2.48
CA GLU A 273 -16.95 32.80 -2.70
C GLU A 273 -16.45 32.75 -4.15
N GLN A 274 -16.30 31.57 -4.72
CA GLN A 274 -15.72 31.39 -6.05
C GLN A 274 -16.71 31.52 -7.20
N TYR A 275 -17.97 31.20 -6.96
CA TYR A 275 -19.04 31.21 -7.97
C TYR A 275 -19.99 32.42 -7.85
N GLY A 276 -19.95 33.11 -6.71
CA GLY A 276 -20.80 34.25 -6.41
C GLY A 276 -21.89 33.93 -5.39
N SER A 277 -22.20 34.87 -4.51
CA SER A 277 -23.15 34.68 -3.40
C SER A 277 -24.60 34.39 -3.81
N GLY A 278 -24.95 34.68 -5.08
CA GLY A 278 -26.27 34.38 -5.65
C GLY A 278 -26.39 33.04 -6.34
N THR A 279 -25.35 32.20 -6.30
CA THR A 279 -25.36 30.91 -6.98
C THR A 279 -26.23 29.88 -6.27
N THR A 280 -26.84 28.98 -7.04
CA THR A 280 -27.52 27.78 -6.55
C THR A 280 -26.60 26.57 -6.44
N TYR A 281 -25.35 26.70 -6.91
CA TYR A 281 -24.37 25.61 -6.86
C TYR A 281 -23.95 25.29 -5.42
N LYS A 282 -23.64 24.02 -5.18
CA LYS A 282 -23.14 23.48 -3.92
C LYS A 282 -21.81 22.80 -4.12
N ALA A 283 -21.11 22.50 -3.04
CA ALA A 283 -19.88 21.74 -3.05
C ALA A 283 -20.05 20.33 -3.69
N ALA A 284 -21.24 19.74 -3.52
CA ALA A 284 -21.58 18.45 -4.13
C ALA A 284 -21.75 18.48 -5.68
N ASP A 285 -21.92 19.67 -6.27
CA ASP A 285 -22.20 19.84 -7.70
C ASP A 285 -21.04 20.50 -8.47
N THR A 286 -20.01 20.97 -7.76
CA THR A 286 -18.97 21.84 -8.31
C THR A 286 -17.59 21.51 -7.78
N LEU A 287 -16.58 22.05 -8.46
CA LEU A 287 -15.17 21.95 -8.06
C LEU A 287 -14.49 23.33 -8.20
N PRO A 288 -13.32 23.55 -7.58
CA PRO A 288 -12.66 24.85 -7.53
C PRO A 288 -12.46 25.51 -8.88
N LYS A 289 -12.75 26.82 -8.97
CA LYS A 289 -12.50 27.68 -10.16
C LYS A 289 -11.15 28.40 -10.08
N LYS A 290 -10.61 28.58 -8.89
CA LYS A 290 -9.31 29.26 -8.66
C LYS A 290 -8.23 28.23 -8.39
N ALA A 291 -7.00 28.57 -8.75
CA ALA A 291 -5.82 27.82 -8.31
C ALA A 291 -5.73 27.78 -6.78
N GLY A 292 -5.18 26.72 -6.22
CA GLY A 292 -5.02 26.52 -4.79
C GLY A 292 -5.04 25.06 -4.39
N TYR A 293 -4.94 24.82 -3.11
CA TYR A 293 -4.94 23.51 -2.48
C TYR A 293 -6.29 23.24 -1.85
N TYR A 294 -7.02 22.25 -2.37
CA TYR A 294 -8.37 21.94 -1.93
C TYR A 294 -8.52 20.46 -1.60
N TYR A 295 -9.44 20.14 -0.68
CA TYR A 295 -9.87 18.77 -0.47
C TYR A 295 -11.39 18.63 -0.48
N LEU A 296 -11.88 17.48 -0.92
CA LEU A 296 -13.30 17.19 -0.95
C LEU A 296 -13.81 16.82 0.45
N THR A 297 -14.99 17.32 0.80
CA THR A 297 -15.73 16.99 2.04
C THR A 297 -16.89 16.02 1.78
N GLY A 298 -17.13 15.66 0.52
CA GLY A 298 -18.17 14.75 0.08
C GLY A 298 -18.01 14.38 -1.40
N ASP A 299 -18.80 13.43 -1.86
CA ASP A 299 -18.86 13.06 -3.27
C ASP A 299 -19.39 14.24 -4.11
N VAL A 300 -18.89 14.35 -5.34
CA VAL A 300 -19.25 15.44 -6.27
C VAL A 300 -19.86 14.86 -7.55
N ASP A 301 -21.04 15.34 -7.92
CA ASP A 301 -21.67 15.03 -9.21
C ASP A 301 -21.67 16.29 -10.09
N LEU A 302 -20.78 16.32 -11.07
CA LEU A 302 -20.64 17.41 -12.02
C LEU A 302 -21.76 17.43 -13.08
N GLY A 303 -22.60 16.38 -13.15
CA GLY A 303 -23.61 16.25 -14.16
C GLY A 303 -23.03 16.38 -15.58
N ALA A 304 -23.62 17.26 -16.39
CA ALA A 304 -23.23 17.50 -17.77
C ALA A 304 -22.13 18.57 -17.94
N TYR A 305 -21.49 19.04 -16.89
CA TYR A 305 -20.51 20.12 -16.98
C TYR A 305 -19.12 19.63 -16.56
N PRO A 306 -18.16 19.53 -17.50
CA PRO A 306 -16.81 19.10 -17.14
C PRO A 306 -16.12 20.16 -16.30
N TRP A 307 -15.39 19.70 -15.29
CA TRP A 307 -14.50 20.58 -14.55
C TRP A 307 -13.22 20.83 -15.33
N ALA A 308 -12.86 22.11 -15.45
CA ALA A 308 -11.61 22.54 -16.06
C ALA A 308 -10.80 23.32 -15.01
N PRO A 309 -9.92 22.64 -14.27
CA PRO A 309 -9.11 23.28 -13.23
C PRO A 309 -8.13 24.28 -13.83
N LYS A 310 -7.83 25.34 -13.08
CA LYS A 310 -6.83 26.33 -13.42
C LYS A 310 -5.43 25.81 -13.16
N ASP A 311 -4.46 26.39 -13.86
CA ASP A 311 -3.04 26.18 -13.58
C ASP A 311 -2.72 26.39 -12.11
N GLY A 312 -1.97 25.45 -11.49
CA GLY A 312 -1.65 25.45 -10.07
C GLY A 312 -2.79 24.97 -9.16
N THR A 313 -3.82 24.32 -9.69
CA THR A 313 -4.86 23.68 -8.87
C THR A 313 -4.37 22.31 -8.37
N ILE A 314 -4.47 22.10 -7.08
CA ILE A 314 -4.16 20.83 -6.43
C ILE A 314 -5.41 20.40 -5.64
N LEU A 315 -5.99 19.25 -6.00
CA LEU A 315 -7.20 18.72 -5.40
C LEU A 315 -6.97 17.34 -4.82
N CYS A 316 -7.19 17.22 -3.51
CA CYS A 316 -7.27 15.94 -2.83
C CYS A 316 -8.72 15.43 -2.81
N LEU A 317 -8.94 14.22 -3.29
CA LEU A 317 -10.27 13.61 -3.27
C LEU A 317 -10.70 13.17 -1.86
N ASN A 318 -9.77 12.98 -0.94
CA ASN A 318 -10.08 12.57 0.44
C ASN A 318 -10.99 11.33 0.51
N GLY A 319 -10.75 10.36 -0.37
CA GLY A 319 -11.55 9.14 -0.48
C GLY A 319 -12.88 9.30 -1.22
N HIS A 320 -13.26 10.52 -1.61
CA HIS A 320 -14.52 10.81 -2.27
C HIS A 320 -14.48 10.58 -3.78
N LYS A 321 -15.66 10.59 -4.38
CA LYS A 321 -15.86 10.33 -5.81
C LYS A 321 -16.24 11.61 -6.54
N ILE A 322 -15.70 11.76 -7.76
CA ILE A 322 -16.14 12.73 -8.72
C ILE A 322 -16.84 11.98 -9.85
N THR A 323 -18.08 12.34 -10.14
CA THR A 323 -18.86 11.75 -11.24
C THR A 323 -19.19 12.83 -12.27
N GLY A 324 -19.06 12.50 -13.54
CA GLY A 324 -19.51 13.35 -14.66
C GLY A 324 -20.27 12.54 -15.69
N SER A 325 -21.16 13.20 -16.44
CA SER A 325 -22.01 12.57 -17.46
C SER A 325 -21.88 13.19 -18.86
N TRP A 326 -20.90 14.07 -19.07
CA TRP A 326 -20.60 14.69 -20.36
C TRP A 326 -19.48 13.92 -21.10
N SER A 327 -18.89 14.56 -22.13
CA SER A 327 -17.78 13.96 -22.90
C SER A 327 -16.52 13.72 -22.06
N THR A 328 -16.39 14.40 -20.93
CA THR A 328 -15.36 14.15 -19.91
C THR A 328 -15.83 14.66 -18.55
N ALA A 329 -15.35 14.08 -17.46
CA ALA A 329 -15.55 14.62 -16.12
C ALA A 329 -14.54 15.73 -15.80
N VAL A 330 -13.26 15.48 -16.08
CA VAL A 330 -12.16 16.44 -15.86
C VAL A 330 -11.48 16.76 -17.19
N ARG A 331 -11.37 18.04 -17.51
CA ARG A 331 -10.70 18.53 -18.72
C ARG A 331 -9.46 19.33 -18.33
N ILE A 332 -8.33 18.95 -18.85
CA ILE A 332 -7.08 19.69 -18.68
C ILE A 332 -6.90 20.60 -19.87
N ASP A 333 -6.93 21.91 -19.63
CA ASP A 333 -6.68 22.90 -20.65
C ASP A 333 -5.17 23.06 -20.93
N SER A 334 -4.82 23.50 -22.14
CA SER A 334 -3.44 23.77 -22.52
C SER A 334 -2.82 24.80 -21.56
N ASN A 335 -1.60 24.55 -21.09
CA ASN A 335 -0.81 25.31 -20.11
C ASN A 335 -1.23 25.16 -18.63
N ALA A 336 -2.17 24.33 -18.31
CA ALA A 336 -2.48 24.07 -16.92
C ALA A 336 -1.60 22.92 -16.40
N HIS A 337 -0.90 23.14 -15.30
CA HIS A 337 -0.31 22.10 -14.49
C HIS A 337 -1.19 21.89 -13.27
N ILE A 338 -1.80 20.72 -13.19
CA ILE A 338 -2.71 20.35 -12.10
C ILE A 338 -2.22 19.10 -11.39
N VAL A 339 -2.57 19.00 -10.12
CA VAL A 339 -2.35 17.80 -9.35
C VAL A 339 -3.67 17.30 -8.80
N LEU A 340 -3.97 16.04 -9.05
CA LEU A 340 -5.09 15.32 -8.43
C LEU A 340 -4.51 14.24 -7.54
N THR A 341 -4.88 14.26 -6.29
CA THR A 341 -4.36 13.30 -5.30
C THR A 341 -5.48 12.73 -4.45
N ASP A 342 -5.22 11.60 -3.82
CA ASP A 342 -6.14 11.05 -2.83
C ASP A 342 -5.37 10.51 -1.63
N CYS A 343 -5.49 11.20 -0.50
CA CYS A 343 -4.83 10.81 0.73
C CYS A 343 -5.36 9.49 1.31
N ARG A 344 -6.58 9.09 0.96
CA ARG A 344 -7.22 7.85 1.42
C ARG A 344 -7.08 6.66 0.45
N ALA A 345 -6.53 6.87 -0.75
CA ALA A 345 -6.36 5.86 -1.80
C ALA A 345 -7.66 5.10 -2.20
N SER A 346 -8.83 5.66 -1.90
CA SER A 346 -10.16 5.11 -2.24
C SER A 346 -10.94 6.04 -3.17
N GLY A 347 -10.42 7.23 -3.44
CA GLY A 347 -11.02 8.22 -4.29
C GLY A 347 -11.05 7.80 -5.76
N SER A 348 -12.07 8.27 -6.47
CA SER A 348 -12.24 7.92 -7.88
C SER A 348 -12.84 9.06 -8.69
N ILE A 349 -12.47 9.10 -9.96
CA ILE A 349 -13.10 9.97 -10.96
C ILE A 349 -13.74 9.07 -12.01
N ARG A 350 -15.05 9.20 -12.17
CA ARG A 350 -15.85 8.37 -13.07
C ARG A 350 -16.60 9.22 -14.07
N ASN A 351 -16.60 8.78 -15.33
CA ASN A 351 -17.51 9.29 -16.34
C ASN A 351 -18.56 8.24 -16.69
N THR A 352 -19.83 8.61 -16.61
CA THR A 352 -20.98 7.74 -16.89
C THR A 352 -21.49 7.85 -18.33
N ASN A 353 -21.01 8.82 -19.13
CA ASN A 353 -21.36 8.93 -20.53
C ASN A 353 -20.79 7.75 -21.32
N THR A 354 -21.58 7.19 -22.23
CA THR A 354 -21.22 5.99 -23.03
C THR A 354 -19.98 6.17 -23.90
N SER A 355 -19.63 7.40 -24.27
CA SER A 355 -18.44 7.75 -25.07
C SER A 355 -17.45 8.65 -24.30
N GLY A 356 -17.71 8.91 -23.01
CA GLY A 356 -16.95 9.86 -22.22
C GLY A 356 -15.71 9.28 -21.56
N ALA A 357 -14.72 10.14 -21.30
CA ALA A 357 -13.52 9.87 -20.54
C ALA A 357 -13.64 10.42 -19.09
N ALA A 358 -13.01 9.76 -18.12
CA ALA A 358 -12.91 10.34 -16.79
C ALA A 358 -12.05 11.62 -16.82
N LEU A 359 -10.93 11.55 -17.53
CA LEU A 359 -10.01 12.66 -17.70
C LEU A 359 -9.67 12.82 -19.19
N LYS A 360 -9.72 14.06 -19.69
CA LYS A 360 -9.37 14.39 -21.07
C LYS A 360 -8.48 15.61 -21.09
N SER A 361 -7.30 15.49 -21.70
CA SER A 361 -6.47 16.63 -21.98
C SER A 361 -6.89 17.26 -23.32
N SER A 362 -7.19 18.57 -23.35
CA SER A 362 -7.49 19.29 -24.57
C SER A 362 -6.27 20.06 -25.05
N GLY A 363 -5.82 19.81 -26.28
CA GLY A 363 -4.74 20.56 -26.89
C GLY A 363 -5.12 20.98 -28.30
N SER A 364 -4.96 22.25 -28.63
CA SER A 364 -4.87 22.69 -30.04
C SER A 364 -3.39 22.51 -30.47
N SER A 365 -3.20 22.21 -31.73
CA SER A 365 -1.95 21.76 -32.36
C SER A 365 -0.73 22.70 -32.30
N ILE A 366 -0.76 23.79 -31.52
CA ILE A 366 0.30 24.77 -31.48
C ILE A 366 0.67 25.12 -30.02
N SER A 367 1.69 24.45 -29.54
CA SER A 367 2.59 24.82 -28.45
C SER A 367 1.96 25.32 -27.14
N ARG A 368 1.66 24.44 -26.24
CA ARG A 368 1.80 24.56 -24.78
C ARG A 368 1.27 23.31 -24.10
N ASN A 369 2.12 22.63 -23.35
CA ASN A 369 1.86 21.33 -22.78
C ASN A 369 1.10 21.48 -21.45
N GLY A 370 -0.16 21.05 -21.38
CA GLY A 370 -0.84 20.84 -20.12
C GLY A 370 -0.25 19.59 -19.41
N ILE A 371 -0.13 19.65 -18.10
CA ILE A 371 0.39 18.57 -17.28
C ILE A 371 -0.68 18.21 -16.23
N ALA A 372 -0.93 16.94 -16.06
CA ALA A 372 -1.70 16.42 -14.94
C ALA A 372 -0.92 15.34 -14.22
N ASP A 373 -0.65 15.55 -12.94
CA ASP A 373 -0.08 14.56 -12.04
C ASP A 373 -1.19 13.95 -11.20
N ILE A 374 -1.37 12.63 -11.28
CA ILE A 374 -2.47 11.89 -10.67
C ILE A 374 -1.91 10.87 -9.69
N PHE A 375 -2.22 11.04 -8.42
CA PHE A 375 -1.71 10.18 -7.34
C PHE A 375 -2.83 9.43 -6.65
N ARG A 376 -2.74 8.09 -6.64
CA ARG A 376 -3.60 7.19 -5.84
C ARG A 376 -5.10 7.29 -6.16
N ILE A 377 -5.46 7.59 -7.41
CA ILE A 377 -6.86 7.76 -7.86
C ILE A 377 -7.24 6.69 -8.87
N SER A 378 -8.47 6.20 -8.77
CA SER A 378 -9.07 5.35 -9.79
C SER A 378 -9.81 6.18 -10.84
N LEU A 379 -9.37 6.12 -12.10
CA LEU A 379 -9.96 6.80 -13.23
C LEU A 379 -10.77 5.81 -14.06
N SER A 380 -12.08 6.02 -14.18
CA SER A 380 -12.94 5.11 -14.95
C SER A 380 -13.87 5.87 -15.89
N GLY A 381 -13.87 5.49 -17.18
CA GLY A 381 -14.81 5.96 -18.16
C GLY A 381 -15.55 4.78 -18.80
N THR A 382 -16.77 4.99 -19.23
CA THR A 382 -17.53 3.94 -19.94
C THR A 382 -16.83 3.54 -21.24
N SER A 383 -16.20 4.50 -21.92
CA SER A 383 -15.41 4.24 -23.14
C SER A 383 -13.92 4.26 -22.86
N VAL A 384 -13.41 5.31 -22.23
CA VAL A 384 -11.97 5.53 -21.99
C VAL A 384 -11.79 6.14 -20.60
N GLY A 385 -10.86 5.61 -19.79
CA GLY A 385 -10.52 6.21 -18.50
C GLY A 385 -9.78 7.53 -18.67
N VAL A 386 -8.76 7.56 -19.52
CA VAL A 386 -7.95 8.75 -19.83
C VAL A 386 -7.82 8.92 -21.35
N GLU A 387 -8.17 10.10 -21.84
CA GLU A 387 -7.96 10.50 -23.25
C GLU A 387 -6.92 11.63 -23.28
N ASN A 388 -5.71 11.31 -23.75
CA ASN A 388 -4.60 12.26 -23.79
C ASN A 388 -4.24 12.64 -25.22
N TYR A 389 -4.10 13.94 -25.51
CA TYR A 389 -3.66 14.45 -26.81
C TYR A 389 -2.15 14.70 -26.82
N THR A 390 -1.54 14.60 -27.98
CA THR A 390 -0.09 14.46 -28.21
C THR A 390 0.81 15.55 -27.62
N SER A 391 0.27 16.69 -27.24
CA SER A 391 1.04 17.81 -26.66
C SER A 391 0.95 17.92 -25.14
N ASN A 392 0.17 17.06 -24.50
CA ASN A 392 -0.04 17.10 -23.05
C ASN A 392 0.56 15.88 -22.37
N THR A 393 0.86 16.01 -21.09
CA THR A 393 1.40 14.93 -20.27
C THR A 393 0.42 14.58 -19.16
N VAL A 394 0.12 13.30 -19.02
CA VAL A 394 -0.62 12.74 -17.88
C VAL A 394 0.27 11.71 -17.20
N ASN A 395 0.70 12.01 -15.99
CA ASN A 395 1.52 11.15 -15.17
C ASN A 395 0.61 10.45 -14.15
N LEU A 396 0.73 9.13 -14.04
CA LEU A 396 -0.08 8.31 -13.13
C LEU A 396 0.83 7.66 -12.09
N TYR A 397 0.58 7.94 -10.83
CA TYR A 397 1.34 7.41 -9.70
C TYR A 397 0.41 6.60 -8.80
N ASN A 398 0.63 5.31 -8.68
CA ASN A 398 -0.22 4.39 -7.91
C ASN A 398 -1.72 4.54 -8.21
N SER A 399 -2.04 4.89 -9.45
CA SER A 399 -3.40 5.16 -9.93
C SER A 399 -3.83 4.10 -10.92
N THR A 400 -5.14 3.83 -10.99
CA THR A 400 -5.71 2.85 -11.92
C THR A 400 -6.53 3.52 -13.00
N VAL A 401 -6.46 3.00 -14.21
CA VAL A 401 -7.25 3.50 -15.36
C VAL A 401 -8.05 2.35 -15.94
N SER A 402 -9.36 2.55 -16.12
CA SER A 402 -10.24 1.56 -16.73
C SER A 402 -11.18 2.18 -17.78
N GLY A 403 -11.49 1.40 -18.81
CA GLY A 403 -12.42 1.76 -19.88
C GLY A 403 -12.54 0.59 -20.86
N THR A 404 -13.56 0.59 -21.71
CA THR A 404 -13.79 -0.48 -22.70
C THR A 404 -12.89 -0.40 -23.93
N ARG A 405 -12.23 0.75 -24.16
CA ARG A 405 -11.25 0.95 -25.23
C ARG A 405 -9.86 1.10 -24.61
N PRO A 406 -8.81 0.54 -25.28
CA PRO A 406 -7.45 0.81 -24.83
C PRO A 406 -7.17 2.32 -24.91
N PRO A 407 -6.29 2.86 -24.07
CA PRO A 407 -5.88 4.26 -24.13
C PRO A 407 -5.34 4.56 -25.54
N SER A 408 -5.64 5.76 -26.05
CA SER A 408 -5.10 6.25 -27.33
C SER A 408 -3.57 6.30 -27.24
N THR A 409 -2.89 6.00 -28.34
CA THR A 409 -1.48 5.65 -28.50
C THR A 409 -0.41 6.69 -28.09
N THR A 410 -0.65 7.54 -27.11
CA THR A 410 0.34 8.45 -26.56
C THR A 410 0.78 7.92 -25.17
N PRO A 411 2.09 7.86 -24.87
CA PRO A 411 2.54 7.22 -23.68
C PRO A 411 1.97 7.88 -22.43
N VAL A 412 1.25 7.11 -21.66
CA VAL A 412 0.98 7.34 -20.24
C VAL A 412 2.23 6.82 -19.55
N ARG A 413 3.02 7.66 -18.95
CA ARG A 413 4.21 7.33 -18.18
C ARG A 413 3.87 7.15 -16.72
#